data_66f644b351d3600db353e8ff0667cf09
#
_entry.id   66f644b351d3600db353e8ff0667cf09
#
_cell.length_a   1.000
_cell.length_b   1.000
_cell.length_c   1.000
_cell.angle_alpha   90.00
_cell.angle_beta   90.00
_cell.angle_gamma   90.00
#
_symmetry.space_group_name_H-M   'P 1'
#
loop_
_entity.id
_entity.type
_entity.pdbx_description
1 polymer ?
#
loop_
_entity_poly.entity_id
_entity_poly.type
_entity_poly.pdbx_seq_one_letter_code
_entity_poly.pdbx_strand_id
1 'polypeptide(L)'
;MQGASSPYCHRQSHGSHDGYPLLRQVLNAYHASLRPSCSSQRSRGEVSHSTRKPWRQKGLGRARAGMTSSPLWRGGGRAFPSRTAASRLFRINKRMSRLSLHLQIVSAAQQGRLAIVDALRRAPSKTRELRGASAQPSTMVVVGNSELCYHAYRAARNFSGLSIVAQRGLSPRALHLSGRIVITSKAAEDIATMHSLCGTQGC
;
A
#
# COMPACT_ATOMS: atom_id res chain seq x y z
N MET A 1 27.36 -28.78 5.72
CA MET A 1 26.35 -27.76 5.34
C MET A 1 27.00 -26.40 5.52
N GLN A 2 27.61 -25.88 4.48
CA GLN A 2 28.29 -24.57 4.52
C GLN A 2 27.24 -23.48 4.31
N GLY A 3 27.12 -22.59 5.30
CA GLY A 3 26.21 -21.46 5.26
C GLY A 3 26.67 -20.47 4.20
N ALA A 4 25.87 -20.31 3.17
CA ALA A 4 26.04 -19.26 2.18
C ALA A 4 25.91 -17.90 2.89
N SER A 5 27.01 -17.16 2.97
CA SER A 5 27.04 -15.80 3.51
C SER A 5 26.14 -14.91 2.65
N SER A 6 25.06 -14.43 3.22
CA SER A 6 24.10 -13.53 2.58
C SER A 6 24.81 -12.25 2.11
N PRO A 7 24.65 -11.80 0.86
CA PRO A 7 25.23 -10.55 0.35
C PRO A 7 24.71 -9.30 1.07
N TYR A 8 23.73 -9.44 1.95
CA TYR A 8 23.14 -8.36 2.73
C TYR A 8 23.88 -8.02 4.03
N CYS A 9 24.94 -8.79 4.42
CA CYS A 9 25.63 -8.63 5.71
C CYS A 9 26.74 -7.58 5.75
N HIS A 10 27.09 -6.89 4.66
CA HIS A 10 28.26 -6.04 4.61
C HIS A 10 28.00 -4.56 4.32
N ARG A 11 26.98 -3.99 4.92
CA ARG A 11 26.96 -2.54 5.10
C ARG A 11 26.48 -2.26 6.52
N GLN A 12 27.41 -1.90 7.39
CA GLN A 12 27.09 -1.37 8.72
C GLN A 12 26.13 -0.19 8.54
N SER A 13 24.84 -0.47 8.74
CA SER A 13 23.81 0.57 8.75
C SER A 13 23.96 1.30 10.08
N HIS A 14 24.28 2.59 9.99
CA HIS A 14 24.11 3.53 11.08
C HIS A 14 22.76 3.29 11.77
N GLY A 15 22.78 3.25 13.07
CA GLY A 15 21.77 3.19 14.08
C GLY A 15 20.32 2.85 13.69
N SER A 16 19.80 1.85 14.32
CA SER A 16 18.43 1.29 14.16
C SER A 16 17.27 2.28 14.39
N HIS A 17 17.53 3.53 14.66
CA HIS A 17 16.51 4.56 14.95
C HIS A 17 16.13 5.45 13.75
N ASP A 18 17.01 5.67 12.79
CA ASP A 18 16.79 6.67 11.73
C ASP A 18 15.80 6.22 10.62
N GLY A 19 15.56 4.94 10.49
CA GLY A 19 14.65 4.39 9.47
C GLY A 19 13.16 4.39 9.83
N TYR A 20 12.82 4.46 11.12
CA TYR A 20 11.42 4.37 11.58
C TYR A 20 10.52 5.53 11.10
N PRO A 21 10.95 6.80 11.12
CA PRO A 21 10.12 7.91 10.65
C PRO A 21 9.79 7.80 9.16
N LEU A 22 10.78 7.45 8.34
CA LEU A 22 10.60 7.25 6.90
C LEU A 22 9.65 6.09 6.61
N LEU A 23 9.84 4.96 7.29
CA LEU A 23 8.98 3.80 7.16
C LEU A 23 7.53 4.13 7.54
N ARG A 24 7.33 4.82 8.68
CA ARG A 24 6.01 5.26 9.12
C ARG A 24 5.33 6.16 8.10
N GLN A 25 6.06 7.12 7.53
CA GLN A 25 5.53 8.02 6.50
C GLN A 25 5.07 7.24 5.26
N VAL A 26 5.89 6.30 4.78
CA VAL A 26 5.58 5.46 3.63
C VAL A 26 4.37 4.58 3.91
N LEU A 27 4.31 3.89 5.05
CA LEU A 27 3.17 3.05 5.43
C LEU A 27 1.87 3.86 5.55
N ASN A 28 1.92 5.03 6.17
CA ASN A 28 0.75 5.91 6.29
C ASN A 28 0.22 6.33 4.92
N ALA A 29 1.08 6.62 3.95
CA ALA A 29 0.66 6.95 2.60
C ALA A 29 0.03 5.76 1.88
N TYR A 30 0.58 4.55 2.00
CA TYR A 30 -0.04 3.34 1.48
C TYR A 30 -1.41 3.08 2.13
N HIS A 31 -1.55 3.27 3.44
CA HIS A 31 -2.83 3.15 4.12
C HIS A 31 -3.84 4.20 3.67
N ALA A 32 -3.40 5.43 3.46
CA ALA A 32 -4.26 6.51 2.98
C ALA A 32 -4.76 6.25 1.55
N SER A 33 -3.92 5.68 0.66
CA SER A 33 -4.29 5.36 -0.71
C SER A 33 -5.35 4.25 -0.82
N LEU A 34 -5.41 3.36 0.16
CA LEU A 34 -6.38 2.25 0.18
C LEU A 34 -7.76 2.65 0.73
N ARG A 35 -7.89 3.82 1.35
CA ARG A 35 -9.17 4.27 1.88
C ARG A 35 -10.07 4.76 0.75
N PRO A 36 -11.24 4.14 0.53
CA PRO A 36 -12.20 4.66 -0.41
C PRO A 36 -12.70 6.02 0.09
N SER A 37 -12.66 7.01 -0.77
CA SER A 37 -13.15 8.35 -0.47
C SER A 37 -14.59 8.47 -0.95
N CYS A 38 -15.54 8.01 -0.14
CA CYS A 38 -16.97 7.99 -0.49
C CYS A 38 -17.74 9.21 0.06
N SER A 39 -17.14 10.02 0.93
CA SER A 39 -17.82 11.14 1.56
C SER A 39 -17.89 12.36 0.65
N SER A 40 -19.03 12.60 0.05
CA SER A 40 -19.32 13.79 -0.75
C SER A 40 -20.57 14.48 -0.21
N GLN A 41 -20.53 15.81 -0.13
CA GLN A 41 -21.66 16.63 0.24
C GLN A 41 -22.06 17.49 -0.95
N ARG A 42 -23.36 17.69 -1.15
CA ARG A 42 -23.88 18.47 -2.27
C ARG A 42 -23.76 19.96 -1.97
N SER A 43 -23.24 20.72 -2.94
CA SER A 43 -23.30 22.18 -2.96
C SER A 43 -24.70 22.66 -3.38
N ARG A 44 -24.97 23.95 -3.22
CA ARG A 44 -26.26 24.54 -3.59
C ARG A 44 -26.62 24.34 -5.07
N GLY A 45 -25.63 24.18 -5.96
CA GLY A 45 -25.86 23.93 -7.38
C GLY A 45 -26.14 22.47 -7.72
N GLU A 46 -25.76 21.53 -6.82
CA GLU A 46 -25.93 20.09 -7.01
C GLU A 46 -27.21 19.54 -6.33
N VAL A 47 -27.82 20.35 -5.49
CA VAL A 47 -29.09 19.98 -4.85
C VAL A 47 -30.24 20.21 -5.82
N SER A 48 -31.10 19.20 -5.99
CA SER A 48 -32.29 19.29 -6.83
C SER A 48 -33.34 20.20 -6.19
N HIS A 49 -33.41 21.42 -6.62
CA HIS A 49 -34.40 22.40 -6.20
C HIS A 49 -34.81 23.30 -7.36
N SER A 50 -36.01 23.93 -7.24
CA SER A 50 -36.44 24.95 -8.18
C SER A 50 -35.54 26.18 -8.09
N THR A 51 -35.14 26.71 -9.25
CA THR A 51 -34.39 27.98 -9.33
C THR A 51 -35.28 29.19 -9.17
N ARG A 52 -36.62 29.00 -9.14
CA ARG A 52 -37.58 30.07 -8.99
C ARG A 52 -37.40 30.74 -7.63
N LYS A 53 -37.48 32.12 -7.62
CA LYS A 53 -37.49 32.91 -6.38
C LYS A 53 -38.72 32.53 -5.55
N PRO A 54 -38.57 32.17 -4.25
CA PRO A 54 -39.71 31.72 -3.43
C PRO A 54 -40.83 32.75 -3.26
N TRP A 55 -40.49 34.02 -3.15
CA TRP A 55 -41.44 35.13 -3.05
C TRP A 55 -40.86 36.45 -3.54
N ARG A 56 -41.71 37.45 -3.72
CA ARG A 56 -41.30 38.79 -4.16
C ARG A 56 -40.36 39.47 -3.16
N GLN A 57 -39.56 40.42 -3.65
CA GLN A 57 -38.46 41.06 -2.91
C GLN A 57 -38.91 41.92 -1.71
N LYS A 58 -40.09 42.53 -1.81
CA LYS A 58 -40.63 43.47 -0.82
C LYS A 58 -42.15 43.26 -0.63
N GLY A 59 -42.71 43.78 0.47
CA GLY A 59 -44.15 43.80 0.67
C GLY A 59 -44.78 42.55 1.31
N LEU A 60 -43.98 41.66 1.96
CA LEU A 60 -44.45 40.43 2.61
C LEU A 60 -44.10 40.36 4.11
N GLY A 61 -43.39 41.34 4.66
CA GLY A 61 -42.92 41.27 6.06
C GLY A 61 -41.98 40.10 6.39
N ARG A 62 -41.50 39.37 5.36
CA ARG A 62 -40.58 38.22 5.51
C ARG A 62 -39.16 38.57 5.11
N ALA A 63 -38.19 37.83 5.66
CA ALA A 63 -36.81 37.93 5.22
C ALA A 63 -36.67 37.65 3.71
N ARG A 64 -35.79 38.37 3.06
CA ARG A 64 -35.53 38.22 1.63
C ARG A 64 -34.94 36.84 1.32
N ALA A 65 -35.43 36.15 0.30
CA ALA A 65 -34.89 34.84 -0.15
C ALA A 65 -34.70 34.84 -1.66
N GLY A 66 -33.55 34.34 -2.11
CA GLY A 66 -33.23 34.21 -3.52
C GLY A 66 -33.56 32.84 -4.07
N MET A 67 -33.13 31.76 -3.37
CA MET A 67 -33.29 30.37 -3.82
C MET A 67 -33.53 29.46 -2.62
N THR A 68 -34.31 28.42 -2.79
CA THR A 68 -34.58 27.39 -1.78
C THR A 68 -33.38 26.45 -1.52
N SER A 69 -32.45 26.36 -2.48
CA SER A 69 -31.19 25.60 -2.33
C SER A 69 -30.12 26.31 -1.49
N SER A 70 -30.39 27.50 -0.98
CA SER A 70 -29.45 28.24 -0.13
C SER A 70 -29.08 27.46 1.13
N PRO A 71 -27.81 27.55 1.59
CA PRO A 71 -27.36 26.83 2.79
C PRO A 71 -28.05 27.24 4.10
N LEU A 72 -28.76 28.36 4.08
CA LEU A 72 -29.57 28.86 5.23
C LEU A 72 -30.85 28.05 5.41
N TRP A 73 -31.27 27.31 4.41
CA TRP A 73 -32.54 26.58 4.43
C TRP A 73 -32.35 25.11 4.77
N ARG A 74 -33.35 24.57 5.48
CA ARG A 74 -33.42 23.11 5.70
C ARG A 74 -33.57 22.41 4.34
N GLY A 75 -32.68 21.46 4.08
CA GLY A 75 -32.62 20.79 2.78
C GLY A 75 -31.81 21.54 1.70
N GLY A 76 -31.28 22.72 1.99
CA GLY A 76 -30.36 23.45 1.12
C GLY A 76 -28.98 22.77 1.02
N GLY A 77 -28.18 23.20 0.04
CA GLY A 77 -26.82 22.72 -0.14
C GLY A 77 -25.86 23.25 0.91
N ARG A 78 -24.72 22.59 1.06
CA ARG A 78 -23.62 23.07 1.93
C ARG A 78 -22.88 24.22 1.28
N ALA A 79 -22.48 25.24 2.09
CA ALA A 79 -21.68 26.36 1.60
C ALA A 79 -20.27 25.91 1.18
N PHE A 80 -19.64 25.08 2.01
CA PHE A 80 -18.33 24.46 1.74
C PHE A 80 -18.47 22.95 1.85
N PRO A 81 -18.96 22.30 0.78
CA PRO A 81 -19.15 20.85 0.81
C PRO A 81 -17.81 20.13 0.82
N SER A 82 -17.69 19.12 1.69
CA SER A 82 -16.56 18.18 1.55
C SER A 82 -16.73 17.42 0.25
N ARG A 83 -15.73 17.53 -0.61
CA ARG A 83 -15.69 16.77 -1.87
C ARG A 83 -14.89 15.49 -1.67
N THR A 84 -15.23 14.47 -2.43
CA THR A 84 -14.47 13.22 -2.52
C THR A 84 -13.05 13.60 -2.92
N ALA A 85 -12.17 13.64 -1.96
CA ALA A 85 -10.93 14.36 -2.17
C ALA A 85 -9.85 13.45 -2.73
N ALA A 86 -9.37 13.82 -3.89
CA ALA A 86 -7.97 13.63 -4.26
C ALA A 86 -6.97 14.16 -3.20
N SER A 87 -7.41 14.94 -2.24
CA SER A 87 -6.60 15.63 -1.22
C SER A 87 -6.00 14.72 -0.14
N ARG A 88 -6.38 13.45 -0.07
CA ARG A 88 -5.83 12.48 0.90
C ARG A 88 -4.70 11.62 0.36
N LEU A 89 -4.32 11.79 -0.90
CA LEU A 89 -3.22 11.08 -1.50
C LEU A 89 -1.90 11.76 -1.11
N PHE A 90 -1.22 11.21 -0.13
CA PHE A 90 0.15 11.60 0.17
C PHE A 90 1.06 11.07 -0.95
N ARG A 91 1.66 11.97 -1.71
CA ARG A 91 2.69 11.59 -2.67
C ARG A 91 3.98 11.28 -1.94
N ILE A 92 4.55 10.11 -2.24
CA ILE A 92 5.84 9.69 -1.73
C ILE A 92 6.85 9.74 -2.88
N ASN A 93 8.06 10.18 -2.58
CA ASN A 93 9.16 10.13 -3.53
C ASN A 93 9.53 8.67 -3.82
N LYS A 94 9.84 8.35 -5.08
CA LYS A 94 10.25 7.00 -5.50
C LYS A 94 11.46 6.49 -4.71
N ARG A 95 12.44 7.37 -4.41
CA ARG A 95 13.60 7.05 -3.58
C ARG A 95 13.21 6.63 -2.16
N MET A 96 12.28 7.35 -1.53
CA MET A 96 11.78 7.01 -0.18
C MET A 96 11.09 5.64 -0.16
N SER A 97 10.27 5.34 -1.16
CA SER A 97 9.60 4.05 -1.28
C SER A 97 10.61 2.90 -1.43
N ARG A 98 11.62 3.06 -2.28
CA ARG A 98 12.69 2.05 -2.45
C ARG A 98 13.51 1.87 -1.18
N LEU A 99 13.91 2.97 -0.54
CA LEU A 99 14.68 2.93 0.71
C LEU A 99 13.87 2.22 1.82
N SER A 100 12.57 2.46 1.90
CA SER A 100 11.71 1.79 2.89
C SER A 100 11.62 0.28 2.67
N LEU A 101 11.59 -0.20 1.42
CA LEU A 101 11.67 -1.63 1.10
C LEU A 101 12.98 -2.23 1.58
N HIS A 102 14.10 -1.56 1.28
CA HIS A 102 15.43 -2.02 1.72
C HIS A 102 15.53 -2.11 3.25
N LEU A 103 15.12 -1.07 3.96
CA LEU A 103 15.14 -1.05 5.43
C LEU A 103 14.31 -2.19 6.03
N GLN A 104 13.17 -2.51 5.44
CA GLN A 104 12.33 -3.62 5.91
C GLN A 104 12.97 -4.99 5.66
N ILE A 105 13.60 -5.21 4.51
CA ILE A 105 14.30 -6.46 4.20
C ILE A 105 15.48 -6.64 5.16
N VAL A 106 16.26 -5.60 5.39
CA VAL A 106 17.39 -5.62 6.35
C VAL A 106 16.89 -5.91 7.76
N SER A 107 15.84 -5.23 8.20
CA SER A 107 15.23 -5.47 9.52
C SER A 107 14.69 -6.89 9.66
N ALA A 108 14.06 -7.44 8.61
CA ALA A 108 13.59 -8.81 8.61
C ALA A 108 14.74 -9.83 8.66
N ALA A 109 15.86 -9.55 7.99
CA ALA A 109 17.06 -10.37 8.06
C ALA A 109 17.67 -10.35 9.48
N GLN A 110 17.79 -9.17 10.10
CA GLN A 110 18.29 -9.02 11.46
C GLN A 110 17.43 -9.74 12.51
N GLN A 111 16.11 -9.77 12.29
CA GLN A 111 15.15 -10.46 13.15
C GLN A 111 15.05 -11.98 12.87
N GLY A 112 15.81 -12.53 11.92
CA GLY A 112 15.74 -13.93 11.55
C GLY A 112 14.43 -14.36 10.86
N ARG A 113 13.63 -13.39 10.38
CA ARG A 113 12.36 -13.65 9.70
C ARG A 113 12.53 -13.87 8.18
N LEU A 114 13.73 -13.65 7.65
CA LEU A 114 14.05 -13.80 6.23
C LEU A 114 14.68 -15.17 5.98
N ALA A 115 14.17 -15.89 4.99
CA ALA A 115 14.76 -17.13 4.47
C ALA A 115 14.99 -17.00 2.97
N ILE A 116 16.14 -17.44 2.49
CA ILE A 116 16.46 -17.50 1.05
C ILE A 116 16.39 -18.95 0.62
N VAL A 117 15.69 -19.22 -0.50
CA VAL A 117 15.50 -20.55 -1.07
C VAL A 117 15.92 -20.51 -2.54
N ASP A 118 16.65 -21.50 -3.03
CA ASP A 118 17.21 -21.49 -4.38
C ASP A 118 16.13 -21.43 -5.47
N ALA A 119 15.06 -22.20 -5.32
CA ALA A 119 13.90 -22.13 -6.21
C ALA A 119 12.67 -22.77 -5.53
N LEU A 120 11.49 -22.43 -6.01
CA LEU A 120 10.27 -23.19 -5.71
C LEU A 120 10.30 -24.50 -6.51
N ARG A 121 10.98 -25.51 -5.98
CA ARG A 121 11.20 -26.82 -6.65
C ARG A 121 9.91 -27.49 -7.11
N ARG A 122 8.79 -27.25 -6.46
CA ARG A 122 7.48 -27.77 -6.81
C ARG A 122 6.45 -26.69 -6.63
N ALA A 123 6.06 -26.06 -7.73
CA ALA A 123 4.97 -25.09 -7.69
C ALA A 123 3.67 -25.84 -7.36
N PRO A 124 3.06 -25.61 -6.17
CA PRO A 124 1.83 -26.30 -5.81
C PRO A 124 0.72 -25.91 -6.78
N SER A 125 0.02 -26.90 -7.28
CA SER A 125 -1.10 -26.70 -8.20
C SER A 125 -2.44 -26.55 -7.46
N LYS A 126 -2.55 -27.14 -6.28
CA LYS A 126 -3.76 -27.17 -5.47
C LYS A 126 -3.54 -26.59 -4.07
N THR A 127 -4.53 -25.91 -3.53
CA THR A 127 -4.53 -25.38 -2.15
C THR A 127 -4.31 -26.44 -1.08
N ARG A 128 -4.72 -27.70 -1.35
CA ARG A 128 -4.52 -28.83 -0.43
C ARG A 128 -3.03 -29.10 -0.18
N GLU A 129 -2.19 -28.96 -1.19
CA GLU A 129 -0.74 -29.18 -1.08
C GLU A 129 -0.07 -28.13 -0.20
N LEU A 130 -0.61 -26.90 -0.18
CA LEU A 130 -0.10 -25.79 0.63
C LEU A 130 -0.48 -25.90 2.10
N ARG A 131 -1.56 -26.58 2.42
CA ARG A 131 -2.07 -26.71 3.80
C ARG A 131 -1.07 -27.40 4.72
N GLY A 132 -0.24 -28.32 4.20
CA GLY A 132 0.81 -29.00 4.96
C GLY A 132 2.12 -28.22 5.06
N ALA A 133 2.38 -27.30 4.12
CA ALA A 133 3.65 -26.57 4.03
C ALA A 133 3.70 -25.27 4.86
N SER A 134 2.55 -24.71 5.22
CA SER A 134 2.46 -23.43 5.93
C SER A 134 1.95 -23.60 7.34
N ALA A 135 2.84 -24.01 8.24
CA ALA A 135 2.57 -24.08 9.69
C ALA A 135 2.62 -22.71 10.38
N GLN A 136 3.14 -21.67 9.71
CA GLN A 136 3.32 -20.32 10.28
C GLN A 136 2.28 -19.35 9.70
N PRO A 137 1.59 -18.59 10.56
CA PRO A 137 0.68 -17.56 10.10
C PRO A 137 1.45 -16.43 9.39
N SER A 138 0.90 -15.95 8.27
CA SER A 138 1.41 -14.78 7.53
C SER A 138 2.81 -14.95 6.92
N THR A 139 3.01 -16.01 6.14
CA THR A 139 4.24 -16.19 5.35
C THR A 139 4.09 -15.53 3.98
N MET A 140 5.06 -14.71 3.59
CA MET A 140 5.14 -14.13 2.25
C MET A 140 6.28 -14.77 1.46
N VAL A 141 5.98 -15.23 0.25
CA VAL A 141 6.95 -15.78 -0.69
C VAL A 141 7.14 -14.79 -1.83
N VAL A 142 8.37 -14.31 -1.99
CA VAL A 142 8.76 -13.40 -3.06
C VAL A 142 9.49 -14.20 -4.12
N VAL A 143 8.96 -14.16 -5.34
CA VAL A 143 9.48 -14.91 -6.48
C VAL A 143 10.01 -13.97 -7.55
N GLY A 144 11.05 -14.40 -8.26
CA GLY A 144 11.51 -13.69 -9.44
C GLY A 144 10.39 -13.56 -10.50
N ASN A 145 10.43 -12.51 -11.31
CA ASN A 145 9.37 -12.27 -12.29
C ASN A 145 9.21 -13.41 -13.32
N SER A 146 10.31 -14.08 -13.66
CA SER A 146 10.33 -15.24 -14.57
C SER A 146 9.90 -16.55 -13.92
N GLU A 147 9.90 -16.61 -12.59
CA GLU A 147 9.62 -17.82 -11.80
C GLU A 147 8.16 -17.89 -11.32
N LEU A 148 7.39 -16.80 -11.52
CA LEU A 148 6.01 -16.75 -11.07
C LEU A 148 5.15 -17.73 -11.85
N CYS A 149 4.84 -18.86 -11.22
CA CYS A 149 3.92 -19.83 -11.76
C CYS A 149 2.48 -19.42 -11.46
N TYR A 150 1.65 -19.26 -12.49
CA TYR A 150 0.24 -18.91 -12.36
C TYR A 150 -0.54 -19.90 -11.48
N HIS A 151 -0.24 -21.18 -11.57
CA HIS A 151 -0.88 -22.23 -10.77
C HIS A 151 -0.56 -22.07 -9.27
N ALA A 152 0.70 -21.79 -8.92
CA ALA A 152 1.10 -21.54 -7.54
C ALA A 152 0.40 -20.30 -6.95
N TYR A 153 0.31 -19.22 -7.73
CA TYR A 153 -0.41 -18.02 -7.33
C TYR A 153 -1.91 -18.31 -7.06
N ARG A 154 -2.58 -19.05 -7.97
CA ARG A 154 -3.99 -19.44 -7.77
C ARG A 154 -4.18 -20.32 -6.55
N ALA A 155 -3.28 -21.27 -6.31
CA ALA A 155 -3.33 -22.15 -5.15
C ALA A 155 -3.17 -21.38 -3.83
N ALA A 156 -2.27 -20.40 -3.80
CA ALA A 156 -1.99 -19.61 -2.61
C ALA A 156 -3.08 -18.56 -2.30
N ARG A 157 -3.75 -18.02 -3.32
CA ARG A 157 -4.70 -16.91 -3.15
C ARG A 157 -5.84 -17.19 -2.18
N ASN A 158 -6.29 -18.44 -2.09
CA ASN A 158 -7.36 -18.85 -1.18
C ASN A 158 -6.85 -19.15 0.25
N PHE A 159 -5.55 -19.16 0.47
CA PHE A 159 -4.97 -19.51 1.75
C PHE A 159 -4.55 -18.25 2.50
N SER A 160 -5.19 -17.97 3.65
CA SER A 160 -4.99 -16.73 4.40
C SER A 160 -3.59 -16.58 5.04
N GLY A 161 -2.89 -17.69 5.25
CA GLY A 161 -1.55 -17.70 5.88
C GLY A 161 -0.37 -17.55 4.89
N LEU A 162 -0.62 -17.58 3.57
CA LEU A 162 0.44 -17.56 2.57
C LEU A 162 0.11 -16.58 1.46
N SER A 163 1.06 -15.70 1.14
CA SER A 163 0.97 -14.82 -0.01
C SER A 163 2.17 -15.01 -0.94
N ILE A 164 1.92 -15.24 -2.22
CA ILE A 164 2.97 -15.30 -3.24
C ILE A 164 2.93 -14.01 -4.04
N VAL A 165 4.05 -13.32 -4.09
CA VAL A 165 4.17 -12.01 -4.74
C VAL A 165 5.38 -12.03 -5.67
N ALA A 166 5.19 -11.53 -6.91
CA ALA A 166 6.34 -11.28 -7.79
C ALA A 166 7.18 -10.12 -7.23
N GLN A 167 8.48 -10.14 -7.47
CA GLN A 167 9.40 -9.11 -7.02
C GLN A 167 8.93 -7.68 -7.40
N ARG A 168 8.37 -7.47 -8.61
CA ARG A 168 7.84 -6.17 -9.05
C ARG A 168 6.61 -5.71 -8.27
N GLY A 169 5.84 -6.64 -7.72
CA GLY A 169 4.66 -6.36 -6.90
C GLY A 169 4.96 -6.16 -5.41
N LEU A 170 6.23 -6.19 -5.02
CA LEU A 170 6.63 -6.06 -3.63
C LEU A 170 6.32 -4.66 -3.10
N SER A 171 5.52 -4.59 -2.05
CA SER A 171 5.15 -3.33 -1.41
C SER A 171 5.65 -3.27 0.03
N PRO A 172 6.04 -2.08 0.52
CA PRO A 172 6.46 -1.91 1.92
C PRO A 172 5.41 -2.38 2.93
N ARG A 173 4.13 -2.18 2.59
CA ARG A 173 3.03 -2.61 3.43
C ARG A 173 2.93 -4.13 3.54
N ALA A 174 3.07 -4.85 2.43
CA ALA A 174 3.00 -6.31 2.42
C ALA A 174 4.14 -6.92 3.24
N LEU A 175 5.37 -6.39 3.11
CA LEU A 175 6.52 -6.79 3.92
C LEU A 175 6.31 -6.55 5.41
N HIS A 176 5.72 -5.40 5.76
CA HIS A 176 5.45 -5.05 7.16
C HIS A 176 4.45 -5.99 7.84
N LEU A 177 3.42 -6.41 7.09
CA LEU A 177 2.37 -7.29 7.60
C LEU A 177 2.77 -8.76 7.63
N SER A 178 3.82 -9.16 6.91
CA SER A 178 4.26 -10.55 6.87
C SER A 178 5.07 -10.92 8.12
N GLY A 179 4.73 -12.05 8.73
CA GLY A 179 5.47 -12.61 9.87
C GLY A 179 6.78 -13.26 9.44
N ARG A 180 6.77 -13.97 8.30
CA ARG A 180 7.94 -14.63 7.72
C ARG A 180 8.04 -14.30 6.24
N ILE A 181 9.25 -14.05 5.77
CA ILE A 181 9.53 -13.69 4.37
C ILE A 181 10.46 -14.76 3.78
N VAL A 182 10.04 -15.34 2.68
CA VAL A 182 10.84 -16.31 1.91
C VAL A 182 11.11 -15.69 0.54
N ILE A 183 12.38 -15.58 0.17
CA ILE A 183 12.78 -14.95 -1.10
C ILE A 183 13.52 -16.01 -1.93
N THR A 184 13.19 -16.14 -3.22
CA THR A 184 13.98 -17.00 -4.12
C THR A 184 15.33 -16.36 -4.43
N SER A 185 16.37 -17.16 -4.74
CA SER A 185 17.71 -16.66 -5.05
C SER A 185 17.70 -15.64 -6.19
N LYS A 186 16.97 -15.91 -7.26
CA LYS A 186 16.76 -14.97 -8.37
C LYS A 186 16.11 -13.65 -7.94
N ALA A 187 15.06 -13.73 -7.12
CA ALA A 187 14.41 -12.52 -6.62
C ALA A 187 15.36 -11.71 -5.72
N ALA A 188 16.23 -12.38 -4.96
CA ALA A 188 17.23 -11.71 -4.14
C ALA A 188 18.28 -10.98 -4.98
N GLU A 189 18.77 -11.59 -6.04
CA GLU A 189 19.69 -10.98 -7.00
C GLU A 189 19.05 -9.77 -7.70
N ASP A 190 17.82 -9.91 -8.19
CA ASP A 190 17.09 -8.83 -8.83
C ASP A 190 16.86 -7.64 -7.86
N ILE A 191 16.56 -7.91 -6.60
CA ILE A 191 16.41 -6.87 -5.57
C ILE A 191 17.75 -6.19 -5.31
N ALA A 192 18.84 -6.93 -5.24
CA ALA A 192 20.18 -6.40 -5.04
C ALA A 192 20.61 -5.50 -6.21
N THR A 193 20.36 -5.90 -7.44
CA THR A 193 20.67 -5.07 -8.64
C THR A 193 19.84 -3.80 -8.70
N MET A 194 18.57 -3.83 -8.31
CA MET A 194 17.74 -2.62 -8.21
C MET A 194 18.30 -1.61 -7.20
N HIS A 195 18.98 -2.08 -6.16
CA HIS A 195 19.58 -1.22 -5.15
C HIS A 195 20.93 -0.63 -5.57
N SER A 196 21.76 -1.39 -6.30
CA SER A 196 23.03 -0.91 -6.81
C SER A 196 22.86 0.27 -7.81
N LEU A 197 21.81 0.22 -8.62
CA LEU A 197 21.45 1.30 -9.55
C LEU A 197 20.98 2.59 -8.85
N CYS A 198 20.62 2.53 -7.58
CA CYS A 198 20.18 3.69 -6.81
C CYS A 198 21.33 4.39 -6.05
N GLY A 199 22.47 3.69 -5.87
CA GLY A 199 23.63 4.21 -5.14
C GLY A 199 24.66 4.95 -6.01
N THR A 200 24.59 4.84 -7.33
CA THR A 200 25.60 5.37 -8.26
C THR A 200 25.22 6.68 -8.96
N GLN A 201 24.04 7.25 -8.70
CA GLN A 201 23.64 8.55 -9.24
C GLN A 201 23.44 9.57 -8.13
N GLY A 202 24.49 9.90 -7.40
CA GLY A 202 24.35 10.88 -6.33
C GLY A 202 25.67 11.27 -5.69
N CYS A 203 26.59 11.83 -6.45
CA CYS A 203 27.52 12.89 -6.03
C CYS A 203 27.32 14.07 -6.95
#